data_1ef497c5df7e5543fe032053f732aa83
#
_entry.id   1ef497c5df7e5543fe032053f732aa83
#
_cell.length_a   1.000
_cell.length_b   1.000
_cell.length_c   1.000
_cell.angle_alpha   90.00
_cell.angle_beta   90.00
_cell.angle_gamma   90.00
#
_symmetry.space_group_name_H-M   'P 1'
#
loop_
_entity.id
_entity.type
_entity.pdbx_description
1 polymer ?
#
loop_
_entity_poly.entity_id
_entity_poly.type
_entity_poly.pdbx_seq_one_letter_code
_entity_poly.pdbx_strand_id
1 'polypeptide(L)'
;ESASIKKRVSRYMVSSECPLCHGKRLRRESLSVKFAGFDIADISRIPLTRLADLLGPYAEPTAPALTKLKAQHPEKALVVQRIAEDLGGRLTVLLDLGLGYLSLERSTPTLSPGELQRLRLATQVRSNLFGVVYVLDEPSAGLHPADTEALLTALDRLKASGNSLFVVEHETDVIRHADWIVDVGPGAGELGGHVLYSGPLEEFKQVEQSQTRRYLFGDD
;
A
#
# COMPACT_ATOMS: atom_id res chain seq x y z
N GLU A 1 -28.70 2.50 -21.81
CA GLU A 1 -27.89 3.60 -22.41
C GLU A 1 -26.51 3.06 -22.79
N SER A 2 -26.09 3.27 -24.05
CA SER A 2 -24.83 2.74 -24.57
C SER A 2 -23.62 3.43 -23.95
N ALA A 3 -22.59 2.66 -23.53
CA ALA A 3 -21.35 3.17 -22.95
C ALA A 3 -20.63 4.16 -23.89
N SER A 4 -20.81 4.02 -25.22
CA SER A 4 -20.23 4.92 -26.22
C SER A 4 -20.90 6.31 -26.20
N ILE A 5 -22.21 6.38 -25.94
CA ILE A 5 -22.95 7.65 -25.81
C ILE A 5 -22.49 8.37 -24.53
N LYS A 6 -22.37 7.68 -23.40
CA LYS A 6 -21.84 8.25 -22.15
C LYS A 6 -20.44 8.85 -22.35
N LYS A 7 -19.53 8.13 -23.00
CA LYS A 7 -18.18 8.59 -23.29
C LYS A 7 -18.15 9.81 -24.22
N ARG A 8 -19.09 9.89 -25.17
CA ARG A 8 -19.18 11.05 -26.11
C ARG A 8 -19.76 12.27 -25.42
N VAL A 9 -20.80 12.11 -24.59
CA VAL A 9 -21.42 13.21 -23.81
C VAL A 9 -20.47 13.73 -22.74
N SER A 10 -19.68 12.87 -22.06
CA SER A 10 -18.74 13.28 -21.01
C SER A 10 -17.69 14.29 -21.49
N ARG A 11 -17.36 14.33 -22.79
CA ARG A 11 -16.43 15.32 -23.37
C ARG A 11 -16.97 16.76 -23.37
N TYR A 12 -18.29 16.92 -23.26
CA TYR A 12 -18.96 18.20 -23.26
C TYR A 12 -19.49 18.62 -21.87
N MET A 13 -19.25 17.76 -20.87
CA MET A 13 -19.66 18.04 -19.49
C MET A 13 -18.64 18.95 -18.83
N VAL A 14 -19.06 20.10 -18.37
CA VAL A 14 -18.28 20.98 -17.51
C VAL A 14 -18.60 20.62 -16.06
N SER A 15 -17.58 20.27 -15.29
CA SER A 15 -17.73 20.05 -13.84
C SER A 15 -17.78 21.38 -13.12
N SER A 16 -18.88 21.64 -12.39
CA SER A 16 -18.98 22.76 -11.49
C SER A 16 -19.12 22.30 -10.05
N GLU A 17 -18.63 23.10 -9.12
CA GLU A 17 -18.77 22.80 -7.69
C GLU A 17 -20.24 22.92 -7.27
N CYS A 18 -20.73 21.92 -6.52
CA CYS A 18 -22.09 21.92 -6.02
C CYS A 18 -22.30 23.05 -4.99
N PRO A 19 -23.26 23.99 -5.19
CA PRO A 19 -23.45 25.11 -4.27
C PRO A 19 -23.99 24.72 -2.89
N LEU A 20 -24.51 23.48 -2.74
CA LEU A 20 -25.04 22.99 -1.47
C LEU A 20 -23.94 22.32 -0.60
N CYS A 21 -23.08 21.51 -1.18
CA CYS A 21 -22.07 20.75 -0.44
C CYS A 21 -20.64 21.24 -0.66
N HIS A 22 -20.40 22.23 -1.53
CA HIS A 22 -19.09 22.78 -1.82
C HIS A 22 -18.05 21.70 -2.09
N GLY A 23 -18.40 20.75 -2.96
CA GLY A 23 -17.54 19.62 -3.33
C GLY A 23 -17.45 18.50 -2.29
N LYS A 24 -18.04 18.63 -1.10
CA LYS A 24 -17.94 17.62 -0.01
C LYS A 24 -18.77 16.34 -0.26
N ARG A 25 -19.68 16.34 -1.23
CA ARG A 25 -20.49 15.18 -1.69
C ARG A 25 -21.37 14.53 -0.62
N LEU A 26 -21.55 15.17 0.53
CA LEU A 26 -22.31 14.68 1.67
C LEU A 26 -23.41 15.69 2.06
N ARG A 27 -24.43 15.21 2.76
CA ARG A 27 -25.51 16.04 3.31
C ARG A 27 -24.99 16.87 4.50
N ARG A 28 -25.62 18.00 4.78
CA ARG A 28 -25.24 18.90 5.87
C ARG A 28 -25.28 18.21 7.24
N GLU A 29 -26.24 17.33 7.46
CA GLU A 29 -26.37 16.57 8.69
C GLU A 29 -25.15 15.68 8.93
N SER A 30 -24.64 14.99 7.90
CA SER A 30 -23.42 14.18 7.98
C SER A 30 -22.16 15.03 8.24
N LEU A 31 -22.12 16.26 7.68
CA LEU A 31 -21.02 17.20 7.86
C LEU A 31 -21.06 17.95 9.20
N SER A 32 -22.18 17.85 9.95
CA SER A 32 -22.30 18.45 11.30
C SER A 32 -21.51 17.68 12.35
N VAL A 33 -21.25 16.38 12.13
CA VAL A 33 -20.43 15.57 13.03
C VAL A 33 -18.97 15.94 12.82
N LYS A 34 -18.29 16.32 13.91
CA LYS A 34 -16.88 16.76 13.90
C LYS A 34 -16.05 15.85 14.80
N PHE A 35 -14.84 15.53 14.31
CA PHE A 35 -13.77 14.93 15.10
C PHE A 35 -12.55 15.87 15.07
N ALA A 36 -12.07 16.28 16.23
CA ALA A 36 -10.98 17.27 16.36
C ALA A 36 -11.16 18.54 15.51
N GLY A 37 -12.43 19.00 15.33
CA GLY A 37 -12.79 20.17 14.54
C GLY A 37 -13.03 19.92 13.04
N PHE A 38 -12.69 18.76 12.52
CA PHE A 38 -12.83 18.36 11.11
C PHE A 38 -14.09 17.52 10.90
N ASP A 39 -14.78 17.70 9.78
CA ASP A 39 -15.80 16.76 9.34
C ASP A 39 -15.15 15.63 8.50
N ILE A 40 -15.97 14.61 8.18
CA ILE A 40 -15.49 13.44 7.46
C ILE A 40 -14.91 13.77 6.06
N ALA A 41 -15.45 14.79 5.38
CA ALA A 41 -14.93 15.21 4.08
C ALA A 41 -13.57 15.92 4.23
N ASP A 42 -13.41 16.75 5.28
CA ASP A 42 -12.14 17.38 5.58
C ASP A 42 -11.08 16.32 5.92
N ILE A 43 -11.42 15.33 6.75
CA ILE A 43 -10.55 14.19 7.10
C ILE A 43 -10.17 13.38 5.85
N SER A 44 -11.10 13.17 4.92
CA SER A 44 -10.84 12.40 3.70
C SER A 44 -9.88 13.11 2.72
N ARG A 45 -9.70 14.41 2.84
CA ARG A 45 -8.85 15.23 1.96
C ARG A 45 -7.41 15.38 2.43
N ILE A 46 -7.17 15.24 3.72
CA ILE A 46 -5.82 15.35 4.26
C ILE A 46 -4.97 14.13 3.89
N PRO A 47 -3.64 14.30 3.71
CA PRO A 47 -2.72 13.18 3.51
C PRO A 47 -2.77 12.18 4.66
N LEU A 48 -2.52 10.89 4.35
CA LEU A 48 -2.53 9.82 5.37
C LEU A 48 -1.54 10.07 6.50
N THR A 49 -0.39 10.71 6.23
CA THR A 49 0.55 11.16 7.26
C THR A 49 -0.11 12.09 8.26
N ARG A 50 -0.82 13.11 7.77
CA ARG A 50 -1.53 14.07 8.64
C ARG A 50 -2.71 13.43 9.35
N LEU A 51 -3.34 12.44 8.73
CA LEU A 51 -4.40 11.67 9.38
C LEU A 51 -3.84 10.84 10.54
N ALA A 52 -2.67 10.23 10.38
CA ALA A 52 -1.99 9.51 11.47
C ALA A 52 -1.63 10.44 12.63
N ASP A 53 -1.09 11.65 12.34
CA ASP A 53 -0.81 12.67 13.34
C ASP A 53 -2.07 13.12 14.10
N LEU A 54 -3.21 13.24 13.39
CA LEU A 54 -4.49 13.62 13.98
C LEU A 54 -5.03 12.54 14.92
N LEU A 55 -4.85 11.26 14.59
CA LEU A 55 -5.37 10.13 15.36
C LEU A 55 -4.46 9.74 16.53
N GLY A 56 -3.15 9.92 16.41
CA GLY A 56 -2.15 9.52 17.41
C GLY A 56 -2.50 9.92 18.85
N PRO A 57 -2.87 11.19 19.14
CA PRO A 57 -3.24 11.62 20.48
C PRO A 57 -4.48 10.96 21.08
N TYR A 58 -5.26 10.22 20.28
CA TYR A 58 -6.43 9.49 20.72
C TYR A 58 -6.21 7.98 20.80
N ALA A 59 -5.16 7.46 20.19
CA ALA A 59 -4.76 6.06 20.29
C ALA A 59 -4.01 5.77 21.58
N GLU A 60 -3.22 6.73 22.09
CA GLU A 60 -2.41 6.54 23.28
C GLU A 60 -3.23 6.72 24.57
N PRO A 61 -3.29 5.71 25.47
CA PRO A 61 -4.12 5.75 26.68
C PRO A 61 -3.82 6.90 27.63
N THR A 62 -2.56 7.38 27.63
CA THR A 62 -2.05 8.43 28.53
C THR A 62 -2.09 9.82 27.90
N ALA A 63 -2.42 9.94 26.63
CA ALA A 63 -2.43 11.21 25.93
C ALA A 63 -3.42 12.23 26.56
N PRO A 64 -3.03 13.51 26.67
CA PRO A 64 -3.88 14.54 27.29
C PRO A 64 -5.25 14.68 26.63
N ALA A 65 -5.31 14.54 25.30
CA ALA A 65 -6.58 14.64 24.56
C ALA A 65 -7.56 13.54 24.97
N LEU A 66 -7.09 12.29 25.06
CA LEU A 66 -7.91 11.17 25.47
C LEU A 66 -8.27 11.23 26.96
N THR A 67 -7.32 11.64 27.82
CA THR A 67 -7.56 11.82 29.26
C THR A 67 -8.66 12.87 29.52
N LYS A 68 -8.62 14.00 28.81
CA LYS A 68 -9.68 15.02 28.88
C LYS A 68 -11.03 14.46 28.42
N LEU A 69 -11.06 13.70 27.35
CA LEU A 69 -12.28 13.08 26.85
C LEU A 69 -12.81 12.02 27.83
N LYS A 70 -11.96 11.22 28.46
CA LYS A 70 -12.33 10.24 29.50
C LYS A 70 -13.00 10.91 30.71
N ALA A 71 -12.50 12.05 31.13
CA ALA A 71 -13.08 12.78 32.26
C ALA A 71 -14.49 13.33 31.96
N GLN A 72 -14.79 13.69 30.73
CA GLN A 72 -16.07 14.26 30.32
C GLN A 72 -17.06 13.19 29.81
N HIS A 73 -16.59 12.21 29.06
CA HIS A 73 -17.38 11.21 28.37
C HIS A 73 -16.63 9.86 28.29
N PRO A 74 -16.60 9.05 29.36
CA PRO A 74 -15.80 7.82 29.43
C PRO A 74 -16.13 6.80 28.34
N GLU A 75 -17.44 6.63 28.03
CA GLU A 75 -17.85 5.70 26.97
C GLU A 75 -17.38 6.14 25.58
N LYS A 76 -17.49 7.43 25.28
CA LYS A 76 -17.00 7.98 24.00
C LYS A 76 -15.49 7.86 23.90
N ALA A 77 -14.77 8.07 25.00
CA ALA A 77 -13.32 7.96 25.02
C ALA A 77 -12.85 6.54 24.69
N LEU A 78 -13.53 5.52 25.22
CA LEU A 78 -13.21 4.12 24.90
C LEU A 78 -13.42 3.80 23.42
N VAL A 79 -14.54 4.26 22.86
CA VAL A 79 -14.84 4.06 21.42
C VAL A 79 -13.83 4.79 20.55
N VAL A 80 -13.52 6.05 20.85
CA VAL A 80 -12.54 6.85 20.11
C VAL A 80 -11.18 6.22 20.17
N GLN A 81 -10.74 5.76 21.35
CA GLN A 81 -9.45 5.10 21.52
C GLN A 81 -9.34 3.86 20.63
N ARG A 82 -10.31 2.95 20.69
CA ARG A 82 -10.29 1.72 19.89
C ARG A 82 -10.29 1.98 18.38
N ILE A 83 -11.08 2.95 17.94
CA ILE A 83 -11.11 3.36 16.52
C ILE A 83 -9.75 3.95 16.14
N ALA A 84 -9.17 4.82 16.95
CA ALA A 84 -7.88 5.44 16.67
C ALA A 84 -6.74 4.42 16.64
N GLU A 85 -6.73 3.45 17.55
CA GLU A 85 -5.76 2.34 17.56
C GLU A 85 -5.87 1.47 16.29
N ASP A 86 -7.08 1.05 15.90
CA ASP A 86 -7.26 0.22 14.68
C ASP A 86 -6.90 0.99 13.41
N LEU A 87 -7.37 2.24 13.27
CA LEU A 87 -7.04 3.09 12.13
C LEU A 87 -5.54 3.42 12.10
N GLY A 88 -4.95 3.74 13.24
CA GLY A 88 -3.50 3.98 13.38
C GLY A 88 -2.68 2.80 12.88
N GLY A 89 -3.02 1.59 13.32
CA GLY A 89 -2.35 0.39 12.83
C GLY A 89 -2.52 0.14 11.32
N ARG A 90 -3.66 0.53 10.71
CA ARG A 90 -3.86 0.47 9.25
C ARG A 90 -3.01 1.51 8.52
N LEU A 91 -2.97 2.71 9.07
CA LEU A 91 -2.18 3.80 8.51
C LEU A 91 -0.68 3.49 8.55
N THR A 92 -0.17 2.92 9.65
CA THR A 92 1.25 2.55 9.78
C THR A 92 1.73 1.72 8.59
N VAL A 93 0.99 0.67 8.20
CA VAL A 93 1.37 -0.15 7.04
C VAL A 93 1.38 0.65 5.74
N LEU A 94 0.42 1.55 5.54
CA LEU A 94 0.38 2.41 4.35
C LEU A 94 1.54 3.42 4.34
N LEU A 95 1.90 3.97 5.50
CA LEU A 95 3.02 4.88 5.65
C LEU A 95 4.36 4.18 5.42
N ASP A 96 4.52 2.97 5.98
CA ASP A 96 5.69 2.11 5.77
C ASP A 96 5.90 1.77 4.28
N LEU A 97 4.81 1.66 3.50
CA LEU A 97 4.85 1.46 2.05
C LEU A 97 4.99 2.76 1.24
N GLY A 98 5.31 3.89 1.87
CA GLY A 98 5.53 5.16 1.19
C GLY A 98 4.26 5.81 0.63
N LEU A 99 3.05 5.42 1.08
CA LEU A 99 1.77 5.93 0.58
C LEU A 99 1.22 7.11 1.42
N GLY A 100 2.03 7.68 2.29
CA GLY A 100 1.62 8.71 3.24
C GLY A 100 1.09 10.01 2.61
N TYR A 101 1.48 10.32 1.38
CA TYR A 101 1.01 11.48 0.61
C TYR A 101 -0.39 11.30 0.02
N LEU A 102 -0.91 10.08 -0.05
CA LEU A 102 -2.26 9.82 -0.55
C LEU A 102 -3.31 10.37 0.42
N SER A 103 -4.50 10.66 -0.11
CA SER A 103 -5.68 10.98 0.67
C SER A 103 -6.81 9.98 0.39
N LEU A 104 -7.74 9.83 1.34
CA LEU A 104 -8.87 8.90 1.20
C LEU A 104 -9.87 9.34 0.11
N GLU A 105 -9.87 10.63 -0.27
CA GLU A 105 -10.72 11.15 -1.36
C GLU A 105 -10.22 10.72 -2.73
N ARG A 106 -8.94 10.32 -2.85
CA ARG A 106 -8.34 9.97 -4.14
C ARG A 106 -8.98 8.72 -4.74
N SER A 107 -9.54 8.86 -5.92
CA SER A 107 -10.24 7.77 -6.60
C SER A 107 -9.27 6.76 -7.21
N THR A 108 -9.59 5.47 -7.14
CA THR A 108 -8.78 4.36 -7.66
C THR A 108 -8.28 4.56 -9.10
N PRO A 109 -9.09 5.06 -10.08
CA PRO A 109 -8.60 5.28 -11.44
C PRO A 109 -7.50 6.34 -11.58
N THR A 110 -7.23 7.13 -10.54
CA THR A 110 -6.18 8.15 -10.54
C THR A 110 -4.88 7.65 -9.90
N LEU A 111 -4.88 6.45 -9.35
CA LEU A 111 -3.70 5.82 -8.78
C LEU A 111 -2.82 5.24 -9.89
N SER A 112 -1.51 5.36 -9.73
CA SER A 112 -0.55 4.65 -10.56
C SER A 112 -0.62 3.13 -10.31
N PRO A 113 -0.16 2.29 -11.24
CA PRO A 113 -0.08 0.84 -11.03
C PRO A 113 0.68 0.47 -9.76
N GLY A 114 1.83 1.10 -9.49
CA GLY A 114 2.62 0.88 -8.27
C GLY A 114 1.90 1.29 -6.98
N GLU A 115 1.20 2.44 -6.96
CA GLU A 115 0.37 2.85 -5.82
C GLU A 115 -0.73 1.82 -5.54
N LEU A 116 -1.41 1.36 -6.59
CA LEU A 116 -2.48 0.36 -6.45
C LEU A 116 -1.95 -0.96 -5.92
N GLN A 117 -0.78 -1.39 -6.39
CA GLN A 117 -0.14 -2.64 -5.94
C GLN A 117 0.27 -2.55 -4.47
N ARG A 118 0.90 -1.44 -4.04
CA ARG A 118 1.24 -1.21 -2.63
C ARG A 118 0.00 -1.16 -1.73
N LEU A 119 -1.10 -0.56 -2.18
CA LEU A 119 -2.37 -0.60 -1.45
C LEU A 119 -2.90 -2.03 -1.28
N ARG A 120 -2.82 -2.86 -2.32
CA ARG A 120 -3.18 -4.29 -2.24
C ARG A 120 -2.28 -5.02 -1.25
N LEU A 121 -0.96 -4.79 -1.32
CA LEU A 121 0.01 -5.38 -0.39
C LEU A 121 -0.28 -4.97 1.06
N ALA A 122 -0.60 -3.70 1.33
CA ALA A 122 -0.98 -3.22 2.65
C ALA A 122 -2.18 -3.97 3.25
N THR A 123 -3.17 -4.33 2.41
CA THR A 123 -4.32 -5.11 2.87
C THR A 123 -3.95 -6.55 3.22
N GLN A 124 -2.98 -7.12 2.51
CA GLN A 124 -2.49 -8.50 2.73
C GLN A 124 -1.64 -8.59 4.00
N VAL A 125 -0.73 -7.64 4.22
CA VAL A 125 0.11 -7.58 5.44
C VAL A 125 -0.75 -7.58 6.72
N ARG A 126 -1.92 -6.94 6.69
CA ARG A 126 -2.83 -6.87 7.85
C ARG A 126 -3.81 -8.03 7.98
N SER A 127 -3.89 -8.91 6.99
CA SER A 127 -4.85 -10.02 7.02
C SER A 127 -4.60 -11.03 8.15
N ASN A 128 -3.41 -10.99 8.77
CA ASN A 128 -2.94 -11.96 9.76
C ASN A 128 -3.12 -13.43 9.30
N LEU A 129 -3.15 -13.65 7.98
CA LEU A 129 -3.18 -14.98 7.41
C LEU A 129 -1.81 -15.62 7.57
N PHE A 130 -1.80 -16.91 7.88
CA PHE A 130 -0.59 -17.74 7.95
C PHE A 130 -0.78 -18.97 7.05
N GLY A 131 0.34 -19.50 6.53
CA GLY A 131 0.31 -20.67 5.65
C GLY A 131 -0.28 -20.38 4.27
N VAL A 132 -0.33 -19.12 3.85
CA VAL A 132 -0.81 -18.67 2.55
C VAL A 132 0.36 -18.55 1.58
N VAL A 133 0.11 -18.84 0.31
CA VAL A 133 1.03 -18.58 -0.79
C VAL A 133 0.65 -17.26 -1.45
N TYR A 134 1.55 -16.30 -1.43
CA TYR A 134 1.43 -15.03 -2.17
C TYR A 134 2.23 -15.09 -3.45
N VAL A 135 1.61 -14.73 -4.56
CA VAL A 135 2.27 -14.56 -5.86
C VAL A 135 2.21 -13.08 -6.21
N LEU A 136 3.37 -12.47 -6.32
CA LEU A 136 3.53 -11.04 -6.60
C LEU A 136 4.27 -10.88 -7.92
N ASP A 137 3.69 -10.10 -8.82
CA ASP A 137 4.27 -9.80 -10.13
C ASP A 137 4.76 -8.35 -10.12
N GLU A 138 6.08 -8.18 -10.25
CA GLU A 138 6.79 -6.91 -10.26
C GLU A 138 6.34 -5.94 -9.13
N PRO A 139 6.38 -6.34 -7.83
CA PRO A 139 5.92 -5.47 -6.74
C PRO A 139 6.74 -4.20 -6.58
N SER A 140 7.96 -4.13 -7.12
CA SER A 140 8.80 -2.94 -7.16
C SER A 140 8.47 -1.97 -8.30
N ALA A 141 7.61 -2.38 -9.25
CA ALA A 141 7.35 -1.59 -10.45
C ALA A 141 6.91 -0.15 -10.15
N GLY A 142 7.65 0.81 -10.68
CA GLY A 142 7.39 2.24 -10.50
C GLY A 142 7.73 2.78 -9.11
N LEU A 143 8.48 2.03 -8.30
CA LEU A 143 9.08 2.53 -7.06
C LEU A 143 10.31 3.37 -7.35
N HIS A 144 10.51 4.38 -6.51
CA HIS A 144 11.83 5.00 -6.40
C HIS A 144 12.74 4.07 -5.58
N PRO A 145 14.05 3.97 -5.87
CA PRO A 145 14.97 3.12 -5.11
C PRO A 145 14.90 3.31 -3.59
N ALA A 146 14.66 4.53 -3.11
CA ALA A 146 14.47 4.82 -1.69
C ALA A 146 13.23 4.14 -1.07
N ASP A 147 12.25 3.75 -1.88
CA ASP A 147 11.01 3.10 -1.41
C ASP A 147 11.12 1.57 -1.45
N THR A 148 12.18 1.01 -2.06
CA THR A 148 12.39 -0.44 -2.17
C THR A 148 12.60 -1.09 -0.81
N GLU A 149 13.30 -0.41 0.12
CA GLU A 149 13.50 -0.90 1.50
C GLU A 149 12.17 -1.07 2.25
N ALA A 150 11.23 -0.15 2.06
CA ALA A 150 9.90 -0.23 2.65
C ALA A 150 9.10 -1.43 2.10
N LEU A 151 9.21 -1.70 0.79
CA LEU A 151 8.64 -2.89 0.16
C LEU A 151 9.24 -4.17 0.76
N LEU A 152 10.57 -4.27 0.83
CA LEU A 152 11.28 -5.43 1.40
C LEU A 152 10.84 -5.69 2.84
N THR A 153 10.75 -4.65 3.67
CA THR A 153 10.25 -4.74 5.04
C THR A 153 8.84 -5.32 5.11
N ALA A 154 7.95 -4.92 4.19
CA ALA A 154 6.59 -5.45 4.13
C ALA A 154 6.55 -6.92 3.69
N LEU A 155 7.39 -7.32 2.73
CA LEU A 155 7.54 -8.72 2.30
C LEU A 155 8.08 -9.59 3.44
N ASP A 156 9.08 -9.11 4.18
CA ASP A 156 9.63 -9.80 5.35
C ASP A 156 8.58 -10.02 6.45
N ARG A 157 7.72 -9.03 6.70
CA ARG A 157 6.59 -9.19 7.65
C ARG A 157 5.62 -10.28 7.21
N LEU A 158 5.28 -10.34 5.91
CA LEU A 158 4.44 -11.41 5.36
C LEU A 158 5.09 -12.78 5.54
N LYS A 159 6.39 -12.89 5.23
CA LYS A 159 7.18 -14.11 5.40
C LYS A 159 7.27 -14.52 6.88
N ALA A 160 7.59 -13.58 7.78
CA ALA A 160 7.69 -13.83 9.22
C ALA A 160 6.36 -14.30 9.84
N SER A 161 5.22 -13.97 9.21
CA SER A 161 3.90 -14.49 9.59
C SER A 161 3.65 -15.94 9.16
N GLY A 162 4.66 -16.65 8.63
CA GLY A 162 4.54 -18.05 8.23
C GLY A 162 3.95 -18.28 6.85
N ASN A 163 4.07 -17.29 5.96
CA ASN A 163 3.60 -17.38 4.58
C ASN A 163 4.74 -17.67 3.61
N SER A 164 4.40 -18.16 2.43
CA SER A 164 5.32 -18.35 1.30
C SER A 164 5.10 -17.26 0.27
N LEU A 165 6.20 -16.67 -0.22
CA LEU A 165 6.17 -15.58 -1.19
C LEU A 165 6.83 -16.04 -2.48
N PHE A 166 6.13 -15.95 -3.60
CA PHE A 166 6.66 -16.08 -4.95
C PHE A 166 6.63 -14.71 -5.60
N VAL A 167 7.81 -14.18 -5.90
CA VAL A 167 7.96 -12.83 -6.41
C VAL A 167 8.62 -12.90 -7.79
N VAL A 168 7.92 -12.41 -8.82
CA VAL A 168 8.50 -12.21 -10.15
C VAL A 168 9.10 -10.82 -10.16
N GLU A 169 10.40 -10.72 -10.35
CA GLU A 169 11.13 -9.44 -10.26
C GLU A 169 12.31 -9.36 -11.20
N HIS A 170 12.68 -8.14 -11.53
CA HIS A 170 13.87 -7.80 -12.30
C HIS A 170 14.79 -6.78 -11.58
N GLU A 171 14.30 -6.19 -10.46
CA GLU A 171 15.09 -5.28 -9.64
C GLU A 171 16.09 -6.05 -8.79
N THR A 172 17.38 -5.75 -8.99
CA THR A 172 18.50 -6.49 -8.36
C THR A 172 18.46 -6.47 -6.84
N ASP A 173 18.02 -5.38 -6.23
CA ASP A 173 17.93 -5.24 -4.78
C ASP A 173 16.85 -6.16 -4.19
N VAL A 174 15.75 -6.35 -4.88
CA VAL A 174 14.69 -7.28 -4.47
C VAL A 174 15.16 -8.74 -4.67
N ILE A 175 15.79 -9.04 -5.80
CA ILE A 175 16.31 -10.39 -6.09
C ILE A 175 17.36 -10.81 -5.05
N ARG A 176 18.26 -9.90 -4.63
CA ARG A 176 19.26 -10.17 -3.58
C ARG A 176 18.65 -10.51 -2.23
N HIS A 177 17.40 -10.16 -1.99
CA HIS A 177 16.68 -10.43 -0.75
C HIS A 177 15.97 -11.79 -0.72
N ALA A 178 16.01 -12.53 -1.84
CA ALA A 178 15.38 -13.83 -1.97
C ALA A 178 16.19 -14.93 -1.24
N ASP A 179 15.49 -15.86 -0.59
CA ASP A 179 16.09 -17.08 -0.04
C ASP A 179 16.37 -18.10 -1.13
N TRP A 180 15.51 -18.11 -2.18
CA TRP A 180 15.54 -19.07 -3.28
C TRP A 180 15.29 -18.37 -4.59
N ILE A 181 16.07 -18.69 -5.61
CA ILE A 181 15.93 -18.15 -6.96
C ILE A 181 15.52 -19.25 -7.92
N VAL A 182 14.56 -18.91 -8.77
CA VAL A 182 14.25 -19.67 -9.98
C VAL A 182 14.54 -18.77 -11.17
N ASP A 183 15.66 -19.00 -11.85
CA ASP A 183 16.05 -18.23 -13.03
C ASP A 183 15.56 -18.89 -14.30
N VAL A 184 14.85 -18.12 -15.13
CA VAL A 184 14.20 -18.60 -16.35
C VAL A 184 14.77 -17.85 -17.55
N GLY A 185 15.34 -18.59 -18.52
CA GLY A 185 15.95 -18.02 -19.72
C GLY A 185 16.71 -19.04 -20.52
N PRO A 186 17.64 -18.63 -21.39
CA PRO A 186 17.54 -17.45 -22.23
C PRO A 186 16.50 -17.62 -23.34
N GLY A 187 16.16 -16.52 -24.00
CA GLY A 187 15.22 -16.52 -25.13
C GLY A 187 13.79 -16.22 -24.74
N ALA A 188 12.95 -16.10 -25.75
CA ALA A 188 11.52 -15.80 -25.60
C ALA A 188 10.65 -16.66 -26.54
N GLY A 189 9.35 -16.74 -26.27
CA GLY A 189 8.40 -17.52 -27.06
C GLY A 189 8.68 -19.02 -27.03
N GLU A 190 8.59 -19.70 -28.18
CA GLU A 190 8.77 -21.15 -28.30
C GLU A 190 10.19 -21.63 -27.97
N LEU A 191 11.19 -20.74 -28.02
CA LEU A 191 12.61 -21.03 -27.74
C LEU A 191 13.04 -20.59 -26.34
N GLY A 192 12.15 -20.10 -25.52
CA GLY A 192 12.42 -19.60 -24.20
C GLY A 192 11.73 -20.38 -23.08
N GLY A 193 11.87 -19.87 -21.86
CA GLY A 193 11.14 -20.44 -20.71
C GLY A 193 11.79 -21.67 -20.09
N HIS A 194 13.07 -21.91 -20.32
CA HIS A 194 13.81 -22.98 -19.64
C HIS A 194 14.28 -22.50 -18.26
N VAL A 195 14.12 -23.35 -17.25
CA VAL A 195 14.72 -23.09 -15.93
C VAL A 195 16.22 -23.34 -16.02
N LEU A 196 17.01 -22.27 -15.89
CA LEU A 196 18.46 -22.33 -15.88
C LEU A 196 19.01 -22.70 -14.50
N TYR A 197 18.31 -22.25 -13.46
CA TYR A 197 18.67 -22.48 -12.08
C TYR A 197 17.43 -22.52 -11.19
N SER A 198 17.49 -23.36 -10.16
CA SER A 198 16.54 -23.36 -9.07
C SER A 198 17.27 -23.76 -7.80
N GLY A 199 17.51 -22.81 -6.89
CA GLY A 199 18.32 -23.03 -5.69
C GLY A 199 18.50 -21.76 -4.85
N PRO A 200 19.31 -21.86 -3.76
CA PRO A 200 19.64 -20.74 -2.88
C PRO A 200 20.44 -19.66 -3.63
N LEU A 201 20.23 -18.39 -3.21
CA LEU A 201 20.94 -17.25 -3.80
C LEU A 201 22.47 -17.39 -3.77
N GLU A 202 23.03 -18.00 -2.73
CA GLU A 202 24.49 -18.15 -2.58
C GLU A 202 25.13 -18.99 -3.68
N GLU A 203 24.47 -20.07 -4.10
CA GLU A 203 24.93 -20.97 -5.14
C GLU A 203 24.72 -20.40 -6.56
N PHE A 204 23.82 -19.41 -6.69
CA PHE A 204 23.49 -18.78 -7.96
C PHE A 204 24.69 -18.06 -8.60
N LYS A 205 25.70 -17.68 -7.82
CA LYS A 205 26.97 -17.10 -8.31
C LYS A 205 27.68 -17.97 -9.32
N GLN A 206 27.48 -19.28 -9.28
CA GLN A 206 28.17 -20.25 -10.12
C GLN A 206 27.48 -20.49 -11.47
N VAL A 207 26.32 -19.88 -11.71
CA VAL A 207 25.51 -20.11 -12.91
C VAL A 207 25.94 -19.18 -14.03
N GLU A 208 27.02 -19.53 -14.73
CA GLU A 208 27.63 -18.70 -15.79
C GLU A 208 26.70 -18.36 -16.94
N GLN A 209 25.72 -19.24 -17.24
CA GLN A 209 24.79 -19.06 -18.36
C GLN A 209 23.67 -18.03 -18.05
N SER A 210 23.51 -17.61 -16.80
CA SER A 210 22.47 -16.69 -16.37
C SER A 210 22.83 -15.25 -16.69
N GLN A 211 21.93 -14.54 -17.38
CA GLN A 211 22.02 -13.10 -17.56
C GLN A 211 21.79 -12.37 -16.23
N THR A 212 20.84 -12.82 -15.43
CA THR A 212 20.50 -12.26 -14.12
C THR A 212 21.70 -12.29 -13.17
N ARG A 213 22.49 -13.39 -13.18
CA ARG A 213 23.70 -13.54 -12.38
C ARG A 213 24.71 -12.41 -12.64
N ARG A 214 24.92 -12.02 -13.91
CA ARG A 214 25.85 -10.95 -14.29
C ARG A 214 25.47 -9.60 -13.68
N TYR A 215 24.18 -9.28 -13.66
CA TYR A 215 23.70 -8.04 -13.03
C TYR A 215 23.77 -8.08 -11.51
N LEU A 216 23.61 -9.25 -10.90
CA LEU A 216 23.65 -9.38 -9.44
C LEU A 216 25.08 -9.34 -8.88
N PHE A 217 26.03 -9.96 -9.54
CA PHE A 217 27.37 -10.19 -8.99
C PHE A 217 28.51 -9.55 -9.80
N GLY A 218 28.20 -8.97 -10.97
CA GLY A 218 29.19 -8.44 -11.90
C GLY A 218 29.82 -9.54 -12.78
N ASP A 219 30.51 -9.09 -13.82
CA ASP A 219 31.39 -9.93 -14.62
C ASP A 219 32.76 -9.93 -13.92
N ASP A 220 33.10 -11.00 -13.20
CA ASP A 220 34.48 -11.33 -12.79
C ASP A 220 35.17 -12.10 -13.90
#